data_ec82975712c9ec2d69bb5355c93b3413
#
_entry.id   ec82975712c9ec2d69bb5355c93b3413
#
_cell.length_a   1.000
_cell.length_b   1.000
_cell.length_c   1.000
_cell.angle_alpha   90.00
_cell.angle_beta   90.00
_cell.angle_gamma   90.00
#
_symmetry.space_group_name_H-M   'P 1'
#
loop_
_entity.id
_entity.type
_entity.pdbx_description
1 polymer ?
#
loop_
_entity_poly.entity_id
_entity_poly.type
_entity_poly.pdbx_seq_one_letter_code
_entity_poly.pdbx_strand_id
1 'polypeptide(L)'
;YYDGTAVHWYESTYDYFPEELQYAHGKAPDKYLIQTEACIDAEVPVWQDDNWYWKKEATDWGYDWREASKKYLHPKYAPANRYARDIIGCLNNWVDGWVDWNMVLDTKGGPNWANNWCIAPVIVDTEKDEVYFTPLYYIMAHFSKFIRPDAKVIEAQNTDVELMVTAVKNPDGGIAVVGFYEGKT
;
A
#
# COMPACT_ATOMS: atom_id res chain seq x y z
N TYR A 1 -15.63 -4.49 -26.64
CA TYR A 1 -14.53 -3.59 -26.29
C TYR A 1 -13.93 -4.05 -24.97
N TYR A 2 -12.62 -4.25 -24.94
CA TYR A 2 -11.88 -4.69 -23.76
C TYR A 2 -10.57 -3.91 -23.74
N ASP A 3 -10.40 -3.04 -22.75
CA ASP A 3 -9.25 -2.15 -22.64
C ASP A 3 -8.25 -2.59 -21.57
N GLY A 4 -8.67 -3.45 -20.64
CA GLY A 4 -7.79 -3.96 -19.60
C GLY A 4 -8.47 -4.87 -18.60
N THR A 5 -7.67 -5.45 -17.72
CA THR A 5 -8.10 -6.28 -16.60
C THR A 5 -7.92 -5.49 -15.29
N ALA A 6 -8.95 -5.48 -14.46
CA ALA A 6 -8.89 -4.99 -13.09
C ALA A 6 -8.66 -6.17 -12.14
N VAL A 7 -7.77 -5.99 -11.19
CA VAL A 7 -7.53 -6.95 -10.11
C VAL A 7 -7.68 -6.28 -8.76
N HIS A 8 -8.01 -7.07 -7.75
CA HIS A 8 -8.09 -6.65 -6.35
C HIS A 8 -7.21 -7.57 -5.50
N TRP A 9 -6.83 -7.13 -4.31
CA TRP A 9 -5.91 -7.85 -3.45
C TRP A 9 -6.56 -8.80 -2.43
N TYR A 10 -7.88 -8.98 -2.48
CA TYR A 10 -8.65 -9.61 -1.40
C TYR A 10 -8.57 -11.14 -1.31
N GLU A 11 -7.92 -11.84 -2.23
CA GLU A 11 -7.58 -13.26 -2.05
C GLU A 11 -6.60 -13.43 -0.87
N SER A 12 -5.59 -12.55 -0.80
CA SER A 12 -4.71 -12.40 0.35
C SER A 12 -4.08 -11.01 0.32
N THR A 13 -4.11 -10.30 1.43
CA THR A 13 -3.44 -9.00 1.55
C THR A 13 -1.94 -9.13 1.90
N TYR A 14 -1.45 -10.35 1.99
CA TYR A 14 -0.05 -10.67 2.29
C TYR A 14 0.75 -11.15 1.08
N ASP A 15 0.08 -11.42 -0.03
CA ASP A 15 0.68 -11.87 -1.28
C ASP A 15 0.23 -10.97 -2.44
N TYR A 16 1.00 -10.92 -3.52
CA TYR A 16 0.70 -10.14 -4.72
C TYR A 16 0.48 -11.03 -5.96
N PHE A 17 0.46 -12.34 -5.81
CA PHE A 17 0.09 -13.33 -6.83
C PHE A 17 0.79 -13.15 -8.19
N PRO A 18 2.13 -13.26 -8.24
CA PRO A 18 2.90 -12.95 -9.43
C PRO A 18 2.55 -13.84 -10.63
N GLU A 19 2.23 -15.11 -10.40
CA GLU A 19 1.89 -16.06 -11.47
C GLU A 19 0.57 -15.68 -12.15
N GLU A 20 -0.42 -15.27 -11.38
CA GLU A 20 -1.73 -14.83 -11.85
C GLU A 20 -1.64 -13.52 -12.62
N LEU A 21 -0.85 -12.56 -12.13
CA LEU A 21 -0.61 -11.29 -12.83
C LEU A 21 0.11 -11.50 -14.16
N GLN A 22 1.16 -12.33 -14.18
CA GLN A 22 1.88 -12.68 -15.39
C GLN A 22 1.00 -13.44 -16.38
N TYR A 23 0.15 -14.34 -15.89
CA TYR A 23 -0.81 -15.06 -16.71
C TYR A 23 -1.84 -14.09 -17.34
N ALA A 24 -2.39 -13.18 -16.56
CA ALA A 24 -3.35 -12.18 -17.05
C ALA A 24 -2.73 -11.30 -18.13
N HIS A 25 -1.51 -10.77 -17.88
CA HIS A 25 -0.77 -10.00 -18.88
C HIS A 25 -0.49 -10.83 -20.14
N GLY A 26 -0.04 -12.08 -19.99
CA GLY A 26 0.27 -12.96 -21.13
C GLY A 26 -0.93 -13.27 -22.01
N LYS A 27 -2.16 -13.16 -21.51
CA LYS A 27 -3.39 -13.32 -22.30
C LYS A 27 -3.75 -12.09 -23.14
N ALA A 28 -3.34 -10.91 -22.71
CA ALA A 28 -3.63 -9.66 -23.38
C ALA A 28 -2.51 -8.63 -23.17
N PRO A 29 -1.32 -8.85 -23.75
CA PRO A 29 -0.12 -8.07 -23.44
C PRO A 29 -0.17 -6.62 -23.94
N ASP A 30 -1.12 -6.29 -24.81
CA ASP A 30 -1.39 -4.96 -25.33
C ASP A 30 -2.47 -4.21 -24.53
N LYS A 31 -2.97 -4.79 -23.45
CA LYS A 31 -4.04 -4.24 -22.61
C LYS A 31 -3.51 -3.88 -21.21
N TYR A 32 -4.19 -2.93 -20.60
CA TYR A 32 -3.88 -2.53 -19.22
C TYR A 32 -4.18 -3.65 -18.23
N LEU A 33 -3.32 -3.75 -17.22
CA LEU A 33 -3.56 -4.52 -16.02
C LEU A 33 -3.46 -3.57 -14.84
N ILE A 34 -4.55 -3.37 -14.11
CA ILE A 34 -4.62 -2.37 -13.03
C ILE A 34 -5.13 -3.04 -11.76
N GLN A 35 -4.38 -2.88 -10.69
CA GLN A 35 -4.88 -3.14 -9.35
C GLN A 35 -5.77 -1.95 -8.96
N THR A 36 -7.08 -2.18 -8.97
CA THR A 36 -8.09 -1.12 -8.88
C THR A 36 -8.65 -0.92 -7.49
N GLU A 37 -8.37 -1.82 -6.57
CA GLU A 37 -8.86 -1.71 -5.20
C GLU A 37 -8.00 -2.50 -4.21
N ALA A 38 -7.49 -1.80 -3.21
CA ALA A 38 -6.92 -2.36 -2.00
C ALA A 38 -7.41 -1.55 -0.80
N CYS A 39 -7.71 -2.22 0.30
CA CYS A 39 -8.17 -1.59 1.52
C CYS A 39 -7.73 -2.39 2.73
N ILE A 40 -7.27 -1.73 3.77
CA ILE A 40 -7.16 -2.34 5.08
C ILE A 40 -8.51 -2.21 5.77
N ASP A 41 -9.17 -3.32 5.95
CA ASP A 41 -10.52 -3.42 6.53
C ASP A 41 -10.58 -4.41 7.71
N ALA A 42 -11.68 -5.13 7.86
CA ALA A 42 -11.94 -6.09 8.93
C ALA A 42 -10.85 -7.18 9.14
N GLU A 43 -9.87 -7.28 8.25
CA GLU A 43 -8.70 -8.14 8.45
C GLU A 43 -7.69 -7.57 9.45
N VAL A 44 -7.87 -6.33 9.86
CA VAL A 44 -7.07 -5.75 10.96
C VAL A 44 -7.20 -6.67 12.17
N PRO A 45 -6.09 -7.15 12.73
CA PRO A 45 -6.13 -8.12 13.80
C PRO A 45 -7.05 -7.72 14.94
N VAL A 46 -7.87 -8.64 15.42
CA VAL A 46 -8.92 -8.43 16.43
C VAL A 46 -8.39 -7.86 17.76
N TRP A 47 -7.09 -7.99 18.02
CA TRP A 47 -6.43 -7.40 19.19
C TRP A 47 -6.21 -5.88 19.07
N GLN A 48 -6.46 -5.32 17.88
CA GLN A 48 -6.50 -3.89 17.64
C GLN A 48 -7.95 -3.47 17.70
N ASP A 49 -8.40 -2.96 18.83
CA ASP A 49 -9.69 -2.30 18.87
C ASP A 49 -9.66 -1.04 18.00
N ASP A 50 -10.78 -0.68 17.39
CA ASP A 50 -10.89 0.46 16.49
C ASP A 50 -10.44 1.77 17.15
N ASN A 51 -10.56 1.88 18.47
CA ASN A 51 -10.12 3.03 19.22
C ASN A 51 -8.60 3.13 19.31
N TRP A 52 -7.87 2.04 19.08
CA TRP A 52 -6.42 2.04 19.20
C TRP A 52 -5.77 2.96 18.16
N TYR A 53 -6.28 2.99 16.94
CA TYR A 53 -5.75 3.83 15.86
C TYR A 53 -5.82 5.33 16.16
N TRP A 54 -6.76 5.73 17.02
CA TRP A 54 -7.04 7.12 17.37
C TRP A 54 -6.39 7.53 18.69
N LYS A 55 -5.75 6.63 19.36
CA LYS A 55 -4.97 6.95 20.54
C LYS A 55 -3.72 7.75 20.12
N LYS A 56 -3.29 8.64 20.99
CA LYS A 56 -2.11 9.46 20.75
C LYS A 56 -0.89 8.61 20.39
N GLU A 57 -0.72 7.48 21.08
CA GLU A 57 0.35 6.52 20.84
C GLU A 57 0.33 5.92 19.43
N ALA A 58 -0.85 5.82 18.83
CA ALA A 58 -1.03 5.30 17.49
C ALA A 58 -0.82 6.36 16.40
N THR A 59 -1.10 7.63 16.70
CA THR A 59 -0.88 8.75 15.78
C THR A 59 0.51 9.36 15.91
N ASP A 60 1.20 9.09 17.00
CA ASP A 60 2.52 9.65 17.31
C ASP A 60 3.62 8.78 16.69
N TRP A 61 4.08 9.17 15.55
CA TRP A 61 5.06 8.46 14.74
C TRP A 61 6.40 8.33 15.42
N GLY A 62 6.85 7.12 15.58
CA GLY A 62 8.15 6.87 16.18
C GLY A 62 8.16 7.03 17.68
N TYR A 63 7.00 7.19 18.26
CA TYR A 63 6.86 7.24 19.68
C TYR A 63 7.08 5.89 20.36
N ASP A 64 7.43 5.96 21.60
CA ASP A 64 7.98 4.95 22.50
C ASP A 64 6.96 3.92 23.02
N TRP A 65 6.03 3.42 22.22
CA TRP A 65 5.21 2.34 22.74
C TRP A 65 5.95 0.99 22.78
N ARG A 66 7.06 0.87 22.07
CA ARG A 66 7.92 -0.32 22.08
C ARG A 66 9.38 0.05 21.89
N GLU A 67 10.26 -0.91 22.22
CA GLU A 67 11.69 -0.83 21.89
C GLU A 67 11.90 -0.52 20.40
N ALA A 68 12.87 0.27 20.07
CA ALA A 68 13.15 0.70 18.71
C ALA A 68 13.28 -0.48 17.72
N SER A 69 13.88 -1.58 18.17
CA SER A 69 14.02 -2.82 17.39
C SER A 69 12.72 -3.53 17.06
N LYS A 70 11.61 -3.14 17.69
CA LYS A 70 10.28 -3.75 17.48
C LYS A 70 9.27 -2.77 16.88
N LYS A 71 9.69 -1.59 16.46
CA LYS A 71 8.81 -0.59 15.85
C LYS A 71 8.11 -1.10 14.58
N TYR A 72 8.75 -1.98 13.83
CA TYR A 72 8.16 -2.61 12.64
C TYR A 72 6.92 -3.47 12.96
N LEU A 73 6.77 -3.89 14.22
CA LEU A 73 5.59 -4.61 14.69
C LEU A 73 4.45 -3.68 15.13
N HIS A 74 4.67 -2.37 15.02
CA HIS A 74 3.64 -1.41 15.36
C HIS A 74 2.41 -1.64 14.49
N PRO A 75 1.21 -1.79 15.09
CA PRO A 75 -0.01 -2.15 14.36
C PRO A 75 -0.32 -1.26 13.17
N LYS A 76 0.03 0.01 13.22
CA LYS A 76 -0.14 0.92 12.08
C LYS A 76 0.82 0.66 10.92
N TYR A 77 2.02 0.17 11.19
CA TYR A 77 3.00 -0.12 10.15
C TYR A 77 2.74 -1.46 9.47
N ALA A 78 2.17 -2.44 10.16
CA ALA A 78 1.89 -3.74 9.57
C ALA A 78 0.96 -3.62 8.32
N PRO A 79 -0.14 -2.87 8.35
CA PRO A 79 -0.92 -2.61 7.14
C PRO A 79 -0.12 -1.87 6.04
N ALA A 80 0.69 -0.89 6.42
CA ALA A 80 1.50 -0.13 5.48
C ALA A 80 2.54 -1.02 4.77
N ASN A 81 3.12 -1.97 5.48
CA ASN A 81 4.04 -2.95 4.89
C ASN A 81 3.35 -3.79 3.81
N ARG A 82 2.08 -4.15 3.98
CA ARG A 82 1.30 -4.85 2.96
C ARG A 82 1.17 -4.03 1.69
N TYR A 83 0.90 -2.72 1.80
CA TYR A 83 0.84 -1.82 0.66
C TYR A 83 2.19 -1.77 -0.08
N ALA A 84 3.29 -1.60 0.64
CA ALA A 84 4.61 -1.57 0.03
C ALA A 84 4.90 -2.86 -0.76
N ARG A 85 4.62 -4.01 -0.17
CA ARG A 85 4.81 -5.33 -0.80
C ARG A 85 3.96 -5.47 -2.05
N ASP A 86 2.66 -5.18 -1.92
CA ASP A 86 1.72 -5.36 -3.02
C ASP A 86 2.03 -4.41 -4.18
N ILE A 87 2.31 -3.12 -3.91
CA ILE A 87 2.67 -2.15 -4.96
C ILE A 87 3.93 -2.58 -5.70
N ILE A 88 5.00 -2.96 -4.99
CA ILE A 88 6.26 -3.41 -5.63
C ILE A 88 6.01 -4.68 -6.43
N GLY A 89 5.30 -5.64 -5.83
CA GLY A 89 4.99 -6.91 -6.49
C GLY A 89 4.15 -6.70 -7.75
N CYS A 90 3.12 -5.87 -7.68
CA CYS A 90 2.27 -5.51 -8.82
C CYS A 90 3.07 -4.84 -9.94
N LEU A 91 3.84 -3.79 -9.64
CA LEU A 91 4.65 -3.08 -10.64
C LEU A 91 5.66 -3.98 -11.33
N ASN A 92 6.31 -4.88 -10.59
CA ASN A 92 7.26 -5.83 -11.14
C ASN A 92 6.59 -6.96 -11.96
N ASN A 93 5.26 -7.08 -11.91
CA ASN A 93 4.47 -8.12 -12.60
C ASN A 93 3.40 -7.52 -13.53
N TRP A 94 3.79 -6.52 -14.31
CA TRP A 94 3.03 -5.95 -15.43
C TRP A 94 1.80 -5.12 -15.04
N VAL A 95 1.63 -4.77 -13.78
CA VAL A 95 0.52 -3.90 -13.35
C VAL A 95 0.89 -2.44 -13.67
N ASP A 96 0.03 -1.79 -14.46
CA ASP A 96 0.23 -0.43 -14.96
C ASP A 96 -0.15 0.66 -13.93
N GLY A 97 -0.94 0.30 -12.93
CA GLY A 97 -1.41 1.23 -11.91
C GLY A 97 -1.94 0.54 -10.66
N TRP A 98 -1.87 1.25 -9.54
CA TRP A 98 -2.32 0.76 -8.26
C TRP A 98 -3.20 1.81 -7.57
N VAL A 99 -4.39 1.42 -7.13
CA VAL A 99 -5.41 2.32 -6.59
C VAL A 99 -5.86 1.84 -5.23
N ASP A 100 -5.84 2.75 -4.26
CA ASP A 100 -6.41 2.55 -2.94
C ASP A 100 -7.94 2.73 -2.97
N TRP A 101 -8.65 2.05 -2.09
CA TRP A 101 -10.12 2.14 -1.99
C TRP A 101 -10.59 3.53 -1.57
N ASN A 102 -10.05 4.05 -0.46
CA ASN A 102 -10.45 5.33 0.08
C ASN A 102 -9.25 6.21 0.39
N MET A 103 -9.22 7.41 -0.13
CA MET A 103 -8.18 8.38 0.19
C MET A 103 -8.38 9.02 1.57
N VAL A 104 -9.63 9.29 1.94
CA VAL A 104 -9.99 9.98 3.19
C VAL A 104 -11.20 9.29 3.83
N LEU A 105 -11.09 8.98 5.11
CA LEU A 105 -12.18 8.45 5.93
C LEU A 105 -12.25 9.21 7.26
N ASP A 106 -13.36 8.99 8.00
CA ASP A 106 -13.51 9.46 9.38
C ASP A 106 -12.90 8.47 10.40
N THR A 107 -12.96 8.84 11.67
CA THR A 107 -12.44 8.01 12.78
C THR A 107 -13.23 6.72 13.04
N LYS A 108 -14.33 6.51 12.31
CA LYS A 108 -15.17 5.30 12.37
C LYS A 108 -15.00 4.43 11.13
N GLY A 109 -13.99 4.75 10.28
CA GLY A 109 -13.74 4.04 9.04
C GLY A 109 -14.79 4.33 7.96
N GLY A 110 -15.47 5.46 8.07
CA GLY A 110 -16.55 5.87 7.16
C GLY A 110 -16.33 7.24 6.53
N PRO A 111 -17.38 7.77 5.90
CA PRO A 111 -18.76 7.25 5.89
C PRO A 111 -18.92 5.97 5.08
N ASN A 112 -19.67 5.03 5.63
CA ASN A 112 -20.08 3.82 4.93
C ASN A 112 -21.48 3.38 5.40
N TRP A 113 -22.18 2.60 4.56
CA TRP A 113 -23.52 2.10 4.86
C TRP A 113 -23.53 0.63 5.34
N ALA A 114 -22.43 -0.07 5.13
CA ALA A 114 -22.29 -1.49 5.44
C ALA A 114 -21.76 -1.73 6.87
N ASN A 115 -21.47 -0.67 7.61
CA ASN A 115 -20.78 -0.74 8.89
C ASN A 115 -19.43 -1.50 8.80
N ASN A 116 -18.77 -1.39 7.67
CA ASN A 116 -17.46 -1.95 7.42
C ASN A 116 -16.39 -0.94 7.80
N TRP A 117 -15.54 -1.31 8.74
CA TRP A 117 -14.51 -0.42 9.22
C TRP A 117 -13.27 -0.52 8.32
N CYS A 118 -12.82 0.62 7.77
CA CYS A 118 -11.66 0.72 6.91
C CYS A 118 -10.66 1.74 7.42
N ILE A 119 -9.41 1.59 7.05
CA ILE A 119 -8.38 2.61 7.23
C ILE A 119 -8.08 3.27 5.89
N ALA A 120 -7.92 4.59 5.90
CA ALA A 120 -7.47 5.36 4.75
C ALA A 120 -6.09 5.98 4.99
N PRO A 121 -5.39 6.42 3.93
CA PRO A 121 -4.20 7.26 4.05
C PRO A 121 -4.42 8.52 4.90
N VAL A 122 -5.59 9.12 4.81
CA VAL A 122 -5.95 10.31 5.58
C VAL A 122 -7.20 10.03 6.41
N ILE A 123 -7.15 10.36 7.69
CA ILE A 123 -8.29 10.26 8.60
C ILE A 123 -8.65 11.64 9.11
N VAL A 124 -9.94 11.95 9.13
CA VAL A 124 -10.48 13.22 9.62
C VAL A 124 -11.30 12.96 10.88
N ASP A 125 -10.91 13.60 11.97
CA ASP A 125 -11.69 13.65 13.21
C ASP A 125 -12.47 14.96 13.24
N THR A 126 -13.75 14.89 12.84
CA THR A 126 -14.62 16.06 12.78
C THR A 126 -15.08 16.56 14.16
N GLU A 127 -14.93 15.72 15.20
CA GLU A 127 -15.27 16.11 16.57
C GLU A 127 -14.17 16.94 17.22
N LYS A 128 -12.91 16.68 16.82
CA LYS A 128 -11.73 17.40 17.31
C LYS A 128 -11.18 18.44 16.33
N ASP A 129 -11.73 18.50 15.12
CA ASP A 129 -11.20 19.33 14.02
C ASP A 129 -9.72 19.01 13.72
N GLU A 130 -9.42 17.70 13.65
CA GLU A 130 -8.06 17.19 13.43
C GLU A 130 -7.98 16.32 12.19
N VAL A 131 -6.79 16.31 11.54
CA VAL A 131 -6.47 15.47 10.39
C VAL A 131 -5.25 14.62 10.72
N TYR A 132 -5.35 13.33 10.46
CA TYR A 132 -4.27 12.37 10.70
C TYR A 132 -3.78 11.77 9.38
N PHE A 133 -2.48 11.81 9.16
CA PHE A 133 -1.82 11.11 8.06
C PHE A 133 -1.32 9.75 8.60
N THR A 134 -1.90 8.68 8.08
CA THR A 134 -1.55 7.31 8.49
C THR A 134 -0.28 6.82 7.79
N PRO A 135 0.34 5.68 8.19
CA PRO A 135 1.42 5.07 7.42
C PRO A 135 1.10 4.80 5.97
N LEU A 136 -0.15 4.50 5.65
CA LEU A 136 -0.58 4.27 4.26
C LEU A 136 -0.30 5.49 3.39
N TYR A 137 -0.55 6.71 3.92
CA TYR A 137 -0.21 7.95 3.23
C TYR A 137 1.28 8.03 2.87
N TYR A 138 2.13 7.74 3.82
CA TYR A 138 3.58 7.82 3.61
C TYR A 138 4.08 6.74 2.67
N ILE A 139 3.58 5.51 2.78
CA ILE A 139 3.91 4.45 1.83
C ILE A 139 3.49 4.84 0.42
N MET A 140 2.25 5.28 0.22
CA MET A 140 1.78 5.75 -1.09
C MET A 140 2.67 6.87 -1.63
N ALA A 141 3.12 7.79 -0.77
CA ALA A 141 3.99 8.89 -1.17
C ALA A 141 5.38 8.43 -1.65
N HIS A 142 5.91 7.31 -1.16
CA HIS A 142 7.17 6.74 -1.65
C HIS A 142 7.10 6.33 -3.13
N PHE A 143 5.90 5.99 -3.61
CA PHE A 143 5.67 5.67 -5.02
C PHE A 143 5.19 6.90 -5.79
N SER A 144 4.05 7.47 -5.39
CA SER A 144 3.34 8.49 -6.16
C SER A 144 4.13 9.79 -6.35
N LYS A 145 5.03 10.12 -5.43
CA LYS A 145 5.89 11.29 -5.54
C LYS A 145 6.99 11.14 -6.60
N PHE A 146 7.49 9.93 -6.81
CA PHE A 146 8.69 9.69 -7.60
C PHE A 146 8.42 8.94 -8.91
N ILE A 147 7.38 8.13 -8.97
CA ILE A 147 6.93 7.44 -10.18
C ILE A 147 5.91 8.34 -10.88
N ARG A 148 6.23 8.78 -12.09
CA ARG A 148 5.39 9.70 -12.86
C ARG A 148 4.48 8.94 -13.82
N PRO A 149 3.35 9.52 -14.22
CA PRO A 149 2.57 8.97 -15.33
C PRO A 149 3.48 8.69 -16.54
N ASP A 150 3.21 7.59 -17.23
CA ASP A 150 4.02 7.08 -18.36
C ASP A 150 5.44 6.61 -18.01
N ALA A 151 5.80 6.50 -16.73
CA ALA A 151 7.03 5.83 -16.31
C ALA A 151 7.04 4.38 -16.79
N LYS A 152 8.22 3.87 -17.12
CA LYS A 152 8.41 2.47 -17.53
C LYS A 152 9.20 1.73 -16.47
N VAL A 153 8.66 0.61 -16.01
CA VAL A 153 9.40 -0.29 -15.12
C VAL A 153 10.65 -0.77 -15.86
N ILE A 154 11.76 -0.73 -15.17
CA ILE A 154 13.05 -1.24 -15.65
C ILE A 154 13.53 -2.34 -14.72
N GLU A 155 14.32 -3.26 -15.27
CA GLU A 155 14.87 -4.36 -14.49
C GLU A 155 15.70 -3.83 -13.31
N ALA A 156 15.39 -4.33 -12.12
CA ALA A 156 16.16 -4.08 -10.91
C ALA A 156 16.51 -5.42 -10.26
N GLN A 157 17.78 -5.61 -9.95
CA GLN A 157 18.26 -6.80 -9.28
C GLN A 157 18.88 -6.43 -7.93
N ASN A 158 18.65 -7.26 -6.94
CA ASN A 158 19.29 -7.16 -5.65
C ASN A 158 19.75 -8.56 -5.19
N THR A 159 20.64 -8.62 -4.24
CA THR A 159 21.21 -9.86 -3.69
C THR A 159 20.61 -10.20 -2.33
N ASP A 160 19.82 -9.32 -1.73
CA ASP A 160 19.20 -9.52 -0.44
C ASP A 160 17.75 -10.00 -0.64
N VAL A 161 17.45 -11.20 -0.18
CA VAL A 161 16.13 -11.83 -0.35
C VAL A 161 15.03 -11.15 0.49
N GLU A 162 15.42 -10.38 1.52
CA GLU A 162 14.48 -9.64 2.37
C GLU A 162 14.18 -8.24 1.82
N LEU A 163 14.89 -7.82 0.76
CA LEU A 163 14.68 -6.54 0.10
C LEU A 163 13.85 -6.72 -1.18
N MET A 164 12.68 -6.17 -1.21
CA MET A 164 11.91 -5.99 -2.45
C MET A 164 12.26 -4.65 -3.09
N VAL A 165 12.46 -4.64 -4.40
CA VAL A 165 12.83 -3.42 -5.14
C VAL A 165 12.00 -3.32 -6.40
N THR A 166 11.55 -2.11 -6.71
CA THR A 166 11.08 -1.74 -8.06
C THR A 166 11.84 -0.52 -8.54
N ALA A 167 12.09 -0.44 -9.83
CA ALA A 167 12.74 0.69 -10.45
C ALA A 167 12.00 1.11 -11.71
N VAL A 168 11.89 2.41 -11.92
CA VAL A 168 11.24 2.96 -13.11
C VAL A 168 12.10 4.05 -13.76
N LYS A 169 11.96 4.18 -15.06
CA LYS A 169 12.45 5.31 -15.83
C LYS A 169 11.28 6.25 -16.13
N ASN A 170 11.35 7.44 -15.61
CA ASN A 170 10.35 8.49 -15.82
C ASN A 170 10.47 9.11 -17.22
N PRO A 171 9.41 9.76 -17.74
CA PRO A 171 9.43 10.41 -19.06
C PRO A 171 10.51 11.49 -19.22
N ASP A 172 10.90 12.15 -18.15
CA ASP A 172 11.99 13.14 -18.12
C ASP A 172 13.38 12.52 -18.17
N GLY A 173 13.47 11.17 -18.18
CA GLY A 173 14.70 10.41 -18.18
C GLY A 173 15.25 10.11 -16.78
N GLY A 174 14.64 10.67 -15.72
CA GLY A 174 15.01 10.36 -14.34
C GLY A 174 14.67 8.91 -13.96
N ILE A 175 15.47 8.33 -13.09
CA ILE A 175 15.25 6.99 -12.55
C ILE A 175 14.77 7.13 -11.10
N ALA A 176 13.68 6.46 -10.77
CA ALA A 176 13.23 6.28 -9.39
C ALA A 176 13.38 4.81 -8.99
N VAL A 177 13.91 4.60 -7.80
CA VAL A 177 14.03 3.27 -7.19
C VAL A 177 13.33 3.30 -5.85
N VAL A 178 12.43 2.36 -5.64
CA VAL A 178 11.72 2.18 -4.36
C VAL A 178 12.06 0.80 -3.82
N GLY A 179 12.55 0.75 -2.59
CA GLY A 179 12.88 -0.48 -1.90
C GLY A 179 12.04 -0.65 -0.64
N PHE A 180 11.65 -1.87 -0.35
CA PHE A 180 10.98 -2.27 0.87
C PHE A 180 11.78 -3.41 1.51
N TYR A 181 12.29 -3.17 2.71
CA TYR A 181 13.06 -4.13 3.49
C TYR A 181 12.25 -4.66 4.66
N GLU A 182 12.01 -5.94 4.68
CA GLU A 182 11.23 -6.63 5.71
C GLU A 182 12.11 -7.39 6.73
N GLY A 183 13.42 -7.29 6.56
CA GLY A 183 14.38 -7.96 7.43
C GLY A 183 14.42 -7.42 8.85
N LYS A 184 14.83 -8.28 9.76
CA LYS A 184 15.11 -7.89 11.15
C LYS A 184 16.48 -7.23 11.21
N THR A 185 16.52 -5.95 11.52
CA THR A 185 17.76 -5.24 11.89
C THR A 185 18.19 -5.59 13.30
#